data_5302ebb8b58ebc6357ac22405a8dd6d4
#
_entry.id   5302ebb8b58ebc6357ac22405a8dd6d4
#
_cell.length_a   1.000
_cell.length_b   1.000
_cell.length_c   1.000
_cell.angle_alpha   90.00
_cell.angle_beta   90.00
_cell.angle_gamma   90.00
#
_symmetry.space_group_name_H-M   'P 1'
#
loop_
_entity.id
_entity.type
_entity.pdbx_description
1 polymer ?
#
loop_
_entity_poly.entity_id
_entity_poly.type
_entity_poly.pdbx_seq_one_letter_code
_entity_poly.pdbx_strand_id
1 'polypeptide(L)'
;IAVMNKGEIQQTAQPQTIYERPWNIFVSTFIGHSNLFYGCVKKSGGEAAVVFRNGYEMMMANLGEEAEDGMEVVISVRPEELSIQDDGLPCKVKTKVFLGKYINYSLDFDEEMILPHQASLEFSQDLGHATQHLEVGDTVHLRPNVWKVNIFTADGSRNILKDVVRYD
;
A
#
# COMPACT_ATOMS: atom_id res chain seq x y z
N ILE A 1 -12.20 18.16 1.36
CA ILE A 1 -12.92 17.05 2.03
C ILE A 1 -12.47 16.97 3.48
N ALA A 2 -13.41 16.73 4.40
CA ALA A 2 -13.11 16.37 5.78
C ALA A 2 -13.56 14.93 6.04
N VAL A 3 -12.64 14.07 6.43
CA VAL A 3 -12.92 12.68 6.81
C VAL A 3 -13.11 12.62 8.31
N MET A 4 -14.23 12.07 8.75
CA MET A 4 -14.59 11.96 10.17
C MET A 4 -14.73 10.51 10.60
N ASN A 5 -14.35 10.25 11.85
CA ASN A 5 -14.55 8.96 12.51
C ASN A 5 -15.01 9.21 13.95
N LYS A 6 -16.15 8.61 14.33
CA LYS A 6 -16.70 8.72 15.69
C LYS A 6 -16.80 10.17 16.22
N GLY A 7 -17.16 11.10 15.34
CA GLY A 7 -17.32 12.52 15.70
C GLY A 7 -16.03 13.35 15.68
N GLU A 8 -14.88 12.74 15.36
CA GLU A 8 -13.58 13.43 15.27
C GLU A 8 -13.11 13.54 13.83
N ILE A 9 -12.59 14.71 13.46
CA ILE A 9 -11.98 14.92 12.14
C ILE A 9 -10.63 14.22 12.11
N GLN A 10 -10.49 13.28 11.19
CA GLN A 10 -9.26 12.54 10.98
C GLN A 10 -8.29 13.29 10.06
N GLN A 11 -8.84 13.85 8.98
CA GLN A 11 -8.04 14.62 8.01
C GLN A 11 -8.95 15.58 7.24
N THR A 12 -8.46 16.77 6.96
CA THR A 12 -9.07 17.74 6.04
C THR A 12 -8.04 18.15 5.02
N ALA A 13 -8.31 17.95 3.75
CA ALA A 13 -7.43 18.35 2.64
C ALA A 13 -8.16 18.25 1.29
N GLN A 14 -7.47 18.60 0.22
CA GLN A 14 -7.95 18.38 -1.15
C GLN A 14 -8.19 16.88 -1.38
N PRO A 15 -9.18 16.51 -2.23
CA PRO A 15 -9.50 15.09 -2.49
C PRO A 15 -8.30 14.25 -2.91
N GLN A 16 -7.48 14.78 -3.81
CA GLN A 16 -6.28 14.09 -4.29
C GLN A 16 -5.28 13.85 -3.14
N THR A 17 -5.06 14.86 -2.30
CA THR A 17 -4.16 14.75 -1.14
C THR A 17 -4.60 13.67 -0.18
N ILE A 18 -5.90 13.62 0.15
CA ILE A 18 -6.46 12.60 1.04
C ILE A 18 -6.27 11.19 0.45
N TYR A 19 -6.48 11.05 -0.85
CA TYR A 19 -6.31 9.76 -1.53
C TYR A 19 -4.84 9.31 -1.57
N GLU A 20 -3.93 10.20 -1.94
CA GLU A 20 -2.51 9.89 -2.11
C GLU A 20 -1.72 9.84 -0.80
N ARG A 21 -2.11 10.67 0.18
CA ARG A 21 -1.41 10.81 1.47
C ARG A 21 -2.40 10.81 2.65
N PRO A 22 -3.09 9.70 2.87
CA PRO A 22 -4.01 9.57 4.00
C PRO A 22 -3.27 9.69 5.33
N TRP A 23 -3.90 10.36 6.29
CA TRP A 23 -3.30 10.59 7.62
C TRP A 23 -3.09 9.29 8.41
N ASN A 24 -4.03 8.37 8.32
CA ASN A 24 -4.00 7.09 9.03
C ASN A 24 -4.67 5.98 8.21
N ILE A 25 -4.63 4.75 8.71
CA ILE A 25 -5.23 3.60 8.03
C ILE A 25 -6.74 3.78 7.84
N PHE A 26 -7.43 4.36 8.81
CA PHE A 26 -8.87 4.61 8.69
C PHE A 26 -9.18 5.46 7.45
N VAL A 27 -8.49 6.59 7.29
CA VAL A 27 -8.67 7.45 6.10
C VAL A 27 -8.32 6.70 4.83
N SER A 28 -7.20 5.97 4.83
CA SER A 28 -6.74 5.21 3.67
C SER A 28 -7.79 4.21 3.17
N THR A 29 -8.37 3.44 4.08
CA THR A 29 -9.36 2.41 3.76
C THR A 29 -10.77 2.96 3.54
N PHE A 30 -11.09 4.09 4.15
CA PHE A 30 -12.38 4.77 3.98
C PHE A 30 -12.52 5.40 2.58
N ILE A 31 -11.46 6.04 2.09
CA ILE A 31 -11.49 6.76 0.80
C ILE A 31 -11.41 5.81 -0.39
N GLY A 32 -10.76 4.69 -0.25
CA GLY A 32 -10.59 3.72 -1.34
C GLY A 32 -9.99 2.42 -0.87
N HIS A 33 -9.89 1.45 -1.78
CA HIS A 33 -9.28 0.17 -1.46
C HIS A 33 -7.77 0.32 -1.22
N SER A 34 -7.27 -0.31 -0.17
CA SER A 34 -5.83 -0.37 0.15
C SER A 34 -5.45 -1.80 0.53
N ASN A 35 -4.36 -2.28 -0.04
CA ASN A 35 -3.74 -3.53 0.38
C ASN A 35 -2.79 -3.22 1.53
N LEU A 36 -2.95 -3.89 2.67
CA LEU A 36 -2.18 -3.63 3.88
C LEU A 36 -1.23 -4.79 4.17
N PHE A 37 0.06 -4.47 4.27
CA PHE A 37 1.13 -5.44 4.52
C PHE A 37 1.90 -5.09 5.79
N TYR A 38 2.44 -6.11 6.44
CA TYR A 38 3.42 -5.90 7.51
C TYR A 38 4.78 -5.55 6.93
N GLY A 39 5.50 -4.69 7.63
CA GLY A 39 6.87 -4.35 7.29
C GLY A 39 7.64 -3.78 8.46
N CYS A 40 8.90 -3.47 8.23
CA CYS A 40 9.73 -2.76 9.20
C CYS A 40 10.66 -1.75 8.49
N VAL A 41 11.04 -0.74 9.23
CA VAL A 41 12.00 0.28 8.78
C VAL A 41 13.41 -0.27 8.94
N LYS A 42 14.24 -0.07 7.92
CA LYS A 42 15.67 -0.38 7.95
C LYS A 42 16.46 0.89 7.62
N LYS A 43 17.28 1.33 8.54
CA LYS A 43 18.19 2.47 8.33
C LYS A 43 19.64 2.03 8.40
N SER A 44 20.42 2.40 7.39
CA SER A 44 21.84 2.07 7.31
C SER A 44 22.57 3.11 6.48
N GLY A 45 23.65 3.67 7.02
CA GLY A 45 24.55 4.58 6.26
C GLY A 45 23.89 5.84 5.70
N GLY A 46 22.87 6.39 6.40
CA GLY A 46 22.12 7.57 5.95
C GLY A 46 20.97 7.24 4.96
N GLU A 47 20.83 5.99 4.55
CA GLU A 47 19.74 5.52 3.72
C GLU A 47 18.64 4.88 4.57
N ALA A 48 17.39 4.99 4.10
CA ALA A 48 16.26 4.37 4.74
C ALA A 48 15.49 3.50 3.73
N ALA A 49 15.05 2.34 4.18
CA ALA A 49 14.22 1.42 3.43
C ALA A 49 13.06 0.93 4.29
N VAL A 50 12.03 0.43 3.64
CA VAL A 50 10.95 -0.33 4.28
C VAL A 50 11.00 -1.74 3.72
N VAL A 51 11.02 -2.72 4.61
CA VAL A 51 11.21 -4.13 4.28
C VAL A 51 9.92 -4.88 4.56
N PHE A 52 9.39 -5.58 3.54
CA PHE A 52 8.28 -6.51 3.68
C PHE A 52 8.75 -7.79 4.39
N ARG A 53 7.83 -8.57 4.93
CA ARG A 53 8.17 -9.80 5.67
C ARG A 53 8.82 -10.90 4.83
N ASN A 54 8.67 -10.87 3.51
CA ASN A 54 9.41 -11.78 2.62
C ASN A 54 10.84 -11.33 2.29
N GLY A 55 11.27 -10.18 2.85
CA GLY A 55 12.59 -9.62 2.63
C GLY A 55 12.69 -8.61 1.47
N TYR A 56 11.62 -8.38 0.71
CA TYR A 56 11.63 -7.35 -0.33
C TYR A 56 11.80 -5.97 0.27
N GLU A 57 12.77 -5.21 -0.22
CA GLU A 57 13.11 -3.88 0.27
C GLU A 57 12.69 -2.78 -0.71
N MET A 58 12.06 -1.74 -0.18
CA MET A 58 11.80 -0.49 -0.89
C MET A 58 12.67 0.62 -0.30
N MET A 59 13.52 1.24 -1.11
CA MET A 59 14.26 2.44 -0.70
C MET A 59 13.28 3.61 -0.61
N MET A 60 13.24 4.28 0.56
CA MET A 60 12.28 5.34 0.86
C MET A 60 13.02 6.62 1.27
N ALA A 61 13.04 7.61 0.38
CA ALA A 61 13.66 8.91 0.66
C ALA A 61 12.76 9.84 1.51
N ASN A 62 11.48 9.57 1.58
CA ASN A 62 10.47 10.44 2.20
C ASN A 62 9.94 9.96 3.55
N LEU A 63 10.63 9.04 4.23
CA LEU A 63 10.30 8.69 5.61
C LEU A 63 10.56 9.87 6.54
N GLY A 64 9.63 10.13 7.46
CA GLY A 64 9.74 11.14 8.48
C GLY A 64 10.86 10.86 9.49
N GLU A 65 11.21 11.86 10.27
CA GLU A 65 12.28 11.75 11.27
C GLU A 65 11.97 10.79 12.41
N GLU A 66 10.68 10.56 12.67
CA GLU A 66 10.21 9.59 13.68
C GLU A 66 10.45 8.13 13.29
N ALA A 67 10.73 7.84 12.03
CA ALA A 67 11.03 6.48 11.58
C ALA A 67 12.40 6.05 12.11
N GLU A 68 12.41 5.02 12.95
CA GLU A 68 13.62 4.45 13.56
C GLU A 68 13.94 3.09 12.96
N ASP A 69 15.23 2.73 12.95
CA ASP A 69 15.67 1.41 12.51
C ASP A 69 15.00 0.30 13.34
N GLY A 70 14.45 -0.70 12.65
CA GLY A 70 13.71 -1.80 13.28
C GLY A 70 12.26 -1.50 13.65
N MET A 71 11.78 -0.25 13.43
CA MET A 71 10.40 0.12 13.72
C MET A 71 9.42 -0.69 12.88
N GLU A 72 8.47 -1.35 13.53
CA GLU A 72 7.39 -2.04 12.83
C GLU A 72 6.40 -1.05 12.25
N VAL A 73 5.98 -1.30 11.01
CA VAL A 73 5.08 -0.44 10.24
C VAL A 73 4.05 -1.25 9.48
N VAL A 74 3.02 -0.56 9.01
CA VAL A 74 2.05 -1.07 8.05
C VAL A 74 2.28 -0.37 6.71
N ILE A 75 2.44 -1.16 5.65
CA ILE A 75 2.63 -0.65 4.29
C ILE A 75 1.29 -0.73 3.57
N SER A 76 0.83 0.41 3.05
CA SER A 76 -0.42 0.51 2.31
C SER A 76 -0.13 0.74 0.83
N VAL A 77 -0.68 -0.13 -0.02
CA VAL A 77 -0.50 -0.05 -1.48
C VAL A 77 -1.87 -0.10 -2.16
N ARG A 78 -2.16 0.89 -3.00
CA ARG A 78 -3.37 0.89 -3.82
C ARG A 78 -3.29 -0.19 -4.91
N PRO A 79 -4.42 -0.80 -5.31
CA PRO A 79 -4.43 -1.82 -6.35
C PRO A 79 -3.81 -1.38 -7.68
N GLU A 80 -4.00 -0.13 -8.07
CA GLU A 80 -3.45 0.47 -9.30
C GLU A 80 -1.95 0.80 -9.21
N GLU A 81 -1.38 0.75 -8.01
CA GLU A 81 0.03 1.09 -7.77
C GLU A 81 0.93 -0.15 -7.65
N LEU A 82 0.41 -1.30 -8.05
CA LEU A 82 1.18 -2.53 -8.20
C LEU A 82 1.51 -2.78 -9.67
N SER A 83 2.65 -3.40 -9.94
CA SER A 83 3.06 -3.81 -11.28
C SER A 83 3.64 -5.22 -11.28
N ILE A 84 3.45 -5.97 -12.39
CA ILE A 84 4.00 -7.29 -12.57
C ILE A 84 5.50 -7.17 -12.86
N GLN A 85 6.32 -7.87 -12.09
CA GLN A 85 7.77 -7.87 -12.20
C GLN A 85 8.32 -9.30 -11.98
N ASP A 86 9.63 -9.48 -12.22
CA ASP A 86 10.29 -10.76 -12.02
C ASP A 86 10.53 -11.09 -10.53
N ASP A 87 10.56 -10.06 -9.69
CA ASP A 87 10.71 -10.17 -8.24
C ASP A 87 9.73 -9.21 -7.54
N GLY A 88 9.66 -9.27 -6.22
CA GLY A 88 8.79 -8.44 -5.39
C GLY A 88 7.97 -9.27 -4.42
N LEU A 89 6.67 -9.01 -4.38
CA LEU A 89 5.73 -9.65 -3.49
C LEU A 89 5.08 -10.85 -4.20
N PRO A 90 5.37 -12.09 -3.79
CA PRO A 90 4.77 -13.26 -4.44
C PRO A 90 3.31 -13.42 -4.05
N CYS A 91 2.46 -13.71 -5.01
CA CYS A 91 1.04 -13.97 -4.78
C CYS A 91 0.45 -14.86 -5.85
N LYS A 92 -0.76 -15.35 -5.58
CA LYS A 92 -1.55 -16.16 -6.49
C LYS A 92 -2.83 -15.44 -6.86
N VAL A 93 -3.20 -15.47 -8.13
CA VAL A 93 -4.45 -14.88 -8.61
C VAL A 93 -5.63 -15.76 -8.21
N LYS A 94 -6.58 -15.20 -7.44
CA LYS A 94 -7.82 -15.88 -7.01
C LYS A 94 -8.96 -15.65 -7.97
N THR A 95 -9.21 -14.39 -8.33
CA THR A 95 -10.31 -13.99 -9.21
C THR A 95 -9.83 -12.96 -10.22
N LYS A 96 -10.58 -12.86 -11.32
CA LYS A 96 -10.31 -11.94 -12.41
C LYS A 96 -11.63 -11.36 -12.89
N VAL A 97 -11.76 -10.03 -12.82
CA VAL A 97 -12.97 -9.30 -13.22
C VAL A 97 -12.62 -8.25 -14.26
N PHE A 98 -13.21 -8.34 -15.43
CA PHE A 98 -13.08 -7.36 -16.50
C PHE A 98 -13.99 -6.16 -16.23
N LEU A 99 -13.43 -4.96 -16.16
CA LEU A 99 -14.13 -3.72 -15.87
C LEU A 99 -14.02 -2.69 -17.02
N GLY A 100 -13.87 -3.17 -18.25
CA GLY A 100 -13.71 -2.34 -19.44
C GLY A 100 -12.28 -1.90 -19.66
N LYS A 101 -11.88 -0.75 -19.13
CA LYS A 101 -10.51 -0.23 -19.23
C LYS A 101 -9.52 -0.95 -18.32
N TYR A 102 -10.00 -1.57 -17.25
CA TYR A 102 -9.20 -2.25 -16.25
C TYR A 102 -9.62 -3.71 -16.11
N ILE A 103 -8.68 -4.55 -15.68
CA ILE A 103 -8.98 -5.84 -15.08
C ILE A 103 -8.62 -5.74 -13.60
N ASN A 104 -9.54 -6.16 -12.74
CA ASN A 104 -9.31 -6.25 -11.30
C ASN A 104 -9.10 -7.70 -10.89
N TYR A 105 -7.95 -7.98 -10.28
CA TYR A 105 -7.60 -9.28 -9.76
C TYR A 105 -7.70 -9.27 -8.24
N SER A 106 -8.31 -10.29 -7.63
CA SER A 106 -8.09 -10.55 -6.22
C SER A 106 -6.93 -11.53 -6.04
N LEU A 107 -6.16 -11.34 -4.97
CA LEU A 107 -4.87 -11.96 -4.78
C LEU A 107 -4.83 -12.73 -3.46
N ASP A 108 -4.10 -13.86 -3.48
CA ASP A 108 -3.73 -14.62 -2.30
C ASP A 108 -2.25 -14.38 -2.01
N PHE A 109 -1.97 -13.85 -0.83
CA PHE A 109 -0.62 -13.73 -0.28
C PHE A 109 -0.47 -14.69 0.90
N ASP A 110 0.77 -14.99 1.26
CA ASP A 110 1.08 -15.65 2.52
C ASP A 110 0.51 -14.81 3.68
N GLU A 111 -0.21 -15.45 4.60
CA GLU A 111 -0.87 -14.80 5.73
C GLU A 111 0.10 -14.00 6.62
N GLU A 112 1.37 -14.41 6.69
CA GLU A 112 2.40 -13.69 7.42
C GLU A 112 2.76 -12.34 6.82
N MET A 113 2.48 -12.14 5.53
CA MET A 113 2.77 -10.90 4.79
C MET A 113 1.76 -9.79 5.05
N ILE A 114 0.52 -10.13 5.38
CA ILE A 114 -0.64 -9.25 5.28
C ILE A 114 -1.31 -9.06 6.65
N LEU A 115 -1.93 -7.88 6.85
CA LEU A 115 -2.77 -7.64 8.01
C LEU A 115 -4.03 -8.52 7.91
N PRO A 116 -4.51 -9.08 9.06
CA PRO A 116 -5.73 -9.87 9.10
C PRO A 116 -6.98 -8.98 8.89
N HIS A 117 -8.11 -9.62 8.57
CA HIS A 117 -9.42 -9.00 8.44
C HIS A 117 -9.58 -8.02 7.29
N GLN A 118 -8.73 -8.09 6.28
CA GLN A 118 -8.92 -7.38 5.02
C GLN A 118 -9.96 -8.11 4.16
N ALA A 119 -10.82 -7.35 3.47
CA ALA A 119 -11.85 -7.93 2.61
C ALA A 119 -11.24 -8.73 1.44
N SER A 120 -10.30 -8.14 0.73
CA SER A 120 -9.51 -8.78 -0.32
C SER A 120 -8.27 -7.94 -0.60
N LEU A 121 -7.19 -8.60 -1.05
CA LEU A 121 -6.07 -7.89 -1.65
C LEU A 121 -6.28 -7.87 -3.16
N GLU A 122 -6.00 -6.74 -3.80
CA GLU A 122 -6.36 -6.50 -5.18
C GLU A 122 -5.23 -5.88 -5.98
N PHE A 123 -5.19 -6.23 -7.26
CA PHE A 123 -4.36 -5.61 -8.29
C PHE A 123 -5.26 -5.15 -9.43
N SER A 124 -5.18 -3.88 -9.77
CA SER A 124 -5.90 -3.29 -10.91
C SER A 124 -4.93 -3.03 -12.05
N GLN A 125 -5.15 -3.73 -13.16
CA GLN A 125 -4.30 -3.61 -14.35
C GLN A 125 -4.99 -2.77 -15.41
N ASP A 126 -4.34 -1.68 -15.82
CA ASP A 126 -4.79 -0.87 -16.95
C ASP A 126 -4.50 -1.60 -18.27
N LEU A 127 -5.54 -1.92 -19.02
CA LEU A 127 -5.44 -2.63 -20.29
C LEU A 127 -4.73 -1.83 -21.39
N GLY A 128 -4.73 -0.51 -21.31
CA GLY A 128 -4.01 0.34 -22.26
C GLY A 128 -2.49 0.24 -22.17
N HIS A 129 -1.98 -0.22 -21.05
CA HIS A 129 -0.55 -0.36 -20.76
C HIS A 129 -0.13 -1.79 -20.44
N ALA A 130 -1.06 -2.75 -20.46
CA ALA A 130 -0.79 -4.13 -20.11
C ALA A 130 0.09 -4.82 -21.17
N THR A 131 1.23 -5.36 -20.73
CA THR A 131 2.12 -6.19 -21.54
C THR A 131 1.91 -7.68 -21.30
N GLN A 132 1.22 -8.03 -20.21
CA GLN A 132 0.98 -9.40 -19.78
C GLN A 132 -0.39 -9.49 -19.11
N HIS A 133 -1.15 -10.54 -19.45
CA HIS A 133 -2.43 -10.86 -18.81
C HIS A 133 -2.24 -12.03 -17.86
N LEU A 134 -2.90 -11.94 -16.71
CA LEU A 134 -2.92 -13.02 -15.71
C LEU A 134 -4.19 -13.83 -15.82
N GLU A 135 -4.09 -15.11 -15.48
CA GLU A 135 -5.23 -16.02 -15.34
C GLU A 135 -5.39 -16.47 -13.89
N VAL A 136 -6.62 -16.88 -13.53
CA VAL A 136 -6.88 -17.46 -12.20
C VAL A 136 -5.97 -18.67 -11.97
N GLY A 137 -5.31 -18.68 -10.83
CA GLY A 137 -4.35 -19.74 -10.47
C GLY A 137 -2.89 -19.39 -10.79
N ASP A 138 -2.62 -18.33 -11.56
CA ASP A 138 -1.26 -17.90 -11.84
C ASP A 138 -0.56 -17.43 -10.57
N THR A 139 0.72 -17.77 -10.44
CA THR A 139 1.63 -17.21 -9.45
C THR A 139 2.41 -16.07 -10.09
N VAL A 140 2.46 -14.94 -9.42
CA VAL A 140 3.06 -13.71 -9.94
C VAL A 140 3.81 -12.97 -8.84
N HIS A 141 4.79 -12.17 -9.22
CA HIS A 141 5.45 -11.21 -8.34
C HIS A 141 4.97 -9.80 -8.69
N LEU A 142 4.57 -9.04 -7.67
CA LEU A 142 4.11 -7.68 -7.82
C LEU A 142 5.02 -6.73 -7.07
N ARG A 143 5.41 -5.63 -7.70
CA ARG A 143 6.14 -4.53 -7.07
C ARG A 143 5.24 -3.34 -6.81
N PRO A 144 5.28 -2.77 -5.60
CA PRO A 144 4.65 -1.49 -5.32
C PRO A 144 5.39 -0.35 -6.01
N ASN A 145 4.63 0.68 -6.42
CA ASN A 145 5.20 1.96 -6.81
C ASN A 145 5.64 2.71 -5.54
N VAL A 146 6.95 2.81 -5.32
CA VAL A 146 7.53 3.39 -4.10
C VAL A 146 7.10 4.84 -3.85
N TRP A 147 6.77 5.59 -4.90
CA TRP A 147 6.33 6.99 -4.79
C TRP A 147 4.88 7.14 -4.33
N LYS A 148 4.10 6.06 -4.40
CA LYS A 148 2.66 6.05 -4.13
C LYS A 148 2.26 5.20 -2.93
N VAL A 149 3.19 4.48 -2.32
CA VAL A 149 2.91 3.75 -1.08
C VAL A 149 2.77 4.70 0.10
N ASN A 150 2.04 4.26 1.13
CA ASN A 150 1.97 4.94 2.41
C ASN A 150 2.47 4.02 3.51
N ILE A 151 3.12 4.61 4.51
CA ILE A 151 3.72 3.88 5.61
C ILE A 151 3.10 4.39 6.90
N PHE A 152 2.41 3.52 7.61
CA PHE A 152 1.75 3.84 8.87
C PHE A 152 2.49 3.23 10.06
N THR A 153 2.33 3.84 11.22
CA THR A 153 2.72 3.22 12.48
C THR A 153 2.06 1.85 12.63
N ALA A 154 2.63 0.96 13.46
CA ALA A 154 2.13 -0.41 13.65
C ALA A 154 0.66 -0.43 14.11
N ASP A 155 0.23 0.56 14.90
CA ASP A 155 -1.17 0.71 15.34
C ASP A 155 -2.08 1.37 14.27
N GLY A 156 -1.52 1.81 13.15
CA GLY A 156 -2.25 2.42 12.05
C GLY A 156 -2.73 3.86 12.30
N SER A 157 -2.32 4.48 13.40
CA SER A 157 -2.82 5.78 13.82
C SER A 157 -2.24 6.95 13.06
N ARG A 158 -1.08 6.78 12.42
CA ARG A 158 -0.38 7.88 11.76
C ARG A 158 0.45 7.41 10.57
N ASN A 159 0.40 8.19 9.48
CA ASN A 159 1.30 8.06 8.34
C ASN A 159 2.63 8.75 8.66
N ILE A 160 3.75 8.03 8.54
CA ILE A 160 5.09 8.53 8.91
C ILE A 160 5.90 9.09 7.75
N LEU A 161 5.27 9.31 6.60
CA LEU A 161 5.91 10.01 5.47
C LEU A 161 5.99 11.52 5.74
N LYS A 162 6.99 12.19 5.15
CA LYS A 162 7.23 13.63 5.33
C LYS A 162 6.14 14.52 4.71
N ASP A 163 5.55 14.08 3.60
CA ASP A 163 4.63 14.86 2.77
C ASP A 163 3.15 14.63 3.14
N VAL A 164 2.86 14.33 4.38
CA VAL A 164 1.50 14.09 4.88
C VAL A 164 1.00 15.30 5.67
N VAL A 165 -0.17 15.80 5.30
CA VAL A 165 -0.82 16.94 5.96
C VAL A 165 -2.15 16.50 6.55
N ARG A 166 -2.35 16.76 7.85
CA ARG A 166 -3.60 16.41 8.53
C ARG A 166 -4.70 17.43 8.30
N TYR A 167 -4.35 18.70 8.37
CA TYR A 167 -5.30 19.82 8.21
C TYR A 167 -4.73 20.82 7.22
N ASP A 168 -5.48 21.05 6.14
CA ASP A 168 -5.15 22.00 5.09
C ASP A 168 -6.36 22.94 4.81
#